data_8c7e6188ed8d2ba0c44b9682f77cd7df
#
_entry.id   8c7e6188ed8d2ba0c44b9682f77cd7df
#
_cell.length_a   1.000
_cell.length_b   1.000
_cell.length_c   1.000
_cell.angle_alpha   90.00
_cell.angle_beta   90.00
_cell.angle_gamma   90.00
#
_symmetry.space_group_name_H-M   'P 1'
#
loop_
_entity.id
_entity.type
_entity.pdbx_description
1 polymer ?
#
loop_
_entity_poly.entity_id
_entity_poly.type
_entity_poly.pdbx_seq_one_letter_code
_entity_poly.pdbx_strand_id
1 'polypeptide(L)'
;MNILLVDTDSTIPNIALCKLSYWHKKQNDNVDFIKLNIPYYPNRKKPTYNIDTLKYDKTYCSVIFDGNIDYIKGDNIIFGGTGYSLKTKLDDEIENCQLDYSLYSENNISYGFITRGCIRKCKFCKVPEKEGYIRQVNTIDNIVRHEKVKFLDNNILALPNHLEILEELAQKRIKHQFNQGLDIRLLTEENSEVLSRLNYLQEYIFAFDSWSYKNIIEEKLKLLKWVRNWGLKFFVYVHPNMKIEETVHRIEFLKERKCLPYIMRDISCWNSENNDFYVDIAAWGNQPNLIKKMSFREFLRKRHKNKDRIEKCAKLYYECLYKCY
;
A
#
# COMPACT_ATOMS: atom_id res chain seq x y z
N MET A 1 -30.64 16.76 3.57
CA MET A 1 -29.55 17.39 4.37
C MET A 1 -28.46 17.91 3.45
N ASN A 2 -27.68 18.89 3.92
CA ASN A 2 -26.45 19.33 3.27
C ASN A 2 -25.27 18.64 3.96
N ILE A 3 -24.50 17.90 3.21
CA ILE A 3 -23.40 17.06 3.71
C ILE A 3 -22.08 17.54 3.12
N LEU A 4 -21.06 17.72 3.95
CA LEU A 4 -19.70 17.96 3.50
C LEU A 4 -18.84 16.71 3.72
N LEU A 5 -18.14 16.28 2.67
CA LEU A 5 -17.15 15.22 2.72
C LEU A 5 -15.75 15.82 2.51
N VAL A 6 -14.83 15.57 3.44
CA VAL A 6 -13.47 16.11 3.41
C VAL A 6 -12.46 14.96 3.31
N ASP A 7 -11.74 14.90 2.18
CA ASP A 7 -10.60 14.01 1.98
C ASP A 7 -9.30 14.74 2.33
N THR A 8 -8.70 14.36 3.43
CA THR A 8 -7.52 15.06 3.97
C THR A 8 -6.26 14.79 3.15
N ASP A 9 -5.99 13.53 2.85
CA ASP A 9 -4.65 13.08 2.46
C ASP A 9 -4.62 11.79 1.62
N SER A 10 -5.75 11.35 1.08
CA SER A 10 -5.80 10.15 0.25
C SER A 10 -5.07 10.32 -1.08
N THR A 11 -4.28 9.33 -1.47
CA THR A 11 -3.61 9.28 -2.79
C THR A 11 -4.43 8.55 -3.85
N ILE A 12 -5.46 7.81 -3.44
CA ILE A 12 -6.45 7.12 -4.28
C ILE A 12 -7.84 7.56 -3.81
N PRO A 13 -8.93 7.30 -4.57
CA PRO A 13 -10.27 7.55 -4.09
C PRO A 13 -10.51 6.98 -2.69
N ASN A 14 -10.97 7.81 -1.78
CA ASN A 14 -11.24 7.42 -0.40
C ASN A 14 -12.52 6.59 -0.34
N ILE A 15 -12.37 5.29 -0.09
CA ILE A 15 -13.47 4.32 -0.12
C ILE A 15 -14.59 4.70 0.87
N ALA A 16 -14.23 5.15 2.08
CA ALA A 16 -15.22 5.51 3.09
C ALA A 16 -16.05 6.72 2.64
N LEU A 17 -15.40 7.76 2.09
CA LEU A 17 -16.11 8.93 1.58
C LEU A 17 -16.94 8.61 0.33
N CYS A 18 -16.48 7.73 -0.56
CA CYS A 18 -17.26 7.27 -1.70
C CYS A 18 -18.54 6.52 -1.27
N LYS A 19 -18.47 5.71 -0.20
CA LYS A 19 -19.62 5.02 0.37
C LYS A 19 -20.59 6.00 1.04
N LEU A 20 -20.07 6.94 1.84
CA LEU A 20 -20.87 8.00 2.46
C LEU A 20 -21.61 8.84 1.40
N SER A 21 -20.90 9.22 0.32
CA SER A 21 -21.53 9.95 -0.78
C SER A 21 -22.67 9.17 -1.42
N TYR A 22 -22.44 7.89 -1.74
CA TYR A 22 -23.49 7.04 -2.30
C TYR A 22 -24.70 6.94 -1.38
N TRP A 23 -24.47 6.69 -0.08
CA TRP A 23 -25.53 6.52 0.91
C TRP A 23 -26.35 7.79 1.07
N HIS A 24 -25.72 8.96 1.23
CA HIS A 24 -26.41 10.24 1.36
C HIS A 24 -27.18 10.64 0.09
N LYS A 25 -26.56 10.49 -1.10
CA LYS A 25 -27.24 10.78 -2.37
C LYS A 25 -28.45 9.89 -2.60
N LYS A 26 -28.41 8.62 -2.17
CA LYS A 26 -29.56 7.71 -2.24
C LYS A 26 -30.73 8.19 -1.38
N GLN A 27 -30.49 9.00 -0.35
CA GLN A 27 -31.48 9.62 0.50
C GLN A 27 -31.87 11.03 0.06
N ASN A 28 -31.46 11.44 -1.15
CA ASN A 28 -31.67 12.78 -1.71
C ASN A 28 -31.01 13.91 -0.90
N ASP A 29 -29.92 13.61 -0.16
CA ASP A 29 -29.09 14.61 0.48
C ASP A 29 -28.19 15.31 -0.56
N ASN A 30 -27.92 16.58 -0.33
CA ASN A 30 -26.96 17.35 -1.12
C ASN A 30 -25.56 17.11 -0.58
N VAL A 31 -24.62 16.66 -1.43
CA VAL A 31 -23.27 16.26 -1.01
C VAL A 31 -22.23 17.11 -1.70
N ASP A 32 -21.48 17.89 -0.90
CA ASP A 32 -20.30 18.62 -1.32
C ASP A 32 -19.02 17.85 -0.94
N PHE A 33 -17.95 18.06 -1.70
CA PHE A 33 -16.69 17.38 -1.50
C PHE A 33 -15.49 18.33 -1.57
N ILE A 34 -14.54 18.18 -0.65
CA ILE A 34 -13.27 18.91 -0.63
C ILE A 34 -12.11 17.94 -0.46
N LYS A 35 -11.05 18.11 -1.28
CA LYS A 35 -9.79 17.39 -1.15
C LYS A 35 -8.67 18.34 -0.75
N LEU A 36 -8.03 18.10 0.42
CA LEU A 36 -7.03 19.01 1.01
C LEU A 36 -5.61 18.70 0.56
N ASN A 37 -5.28 17.45 0.25
CA ASN A 37 -3.95 16.99 -0.17
C ASN A 37 -2.83 17.30 0.84
N ILE A 38 -3.09 17.12 2.15
CA ILE A 38 -2.07 17.30 3.19
C ILE A 38 -0.93 16.29 2.99
N PRO A 39 0.34 16.74 2.93
CA PRO A 39 1.45 15.82 2.70
C PRO A 39 1.63 14.79 3.83
N TYR A 40 1.92 13.54 3.47
CA TYR A 40 2.26 12.50 4.44
C TYR A 40 3.59 12.77 5.17
N TYR A 41 4.58 13.30 4.46
CA TYR A 41 5.94 13.42 4.98
C TYR A 41 6.03 14.37 6.17
N PRO A 42 6.62 13.93 7.33
CA PRO A 42 6.65 14.72 8.57
C PRO A 42 7.50 15.99 8.48
N ASN A 43 8.51 15.99 7.59
CA ASN A 43 9.44 17.12 7.40
C ASN A 43 8.99 18.15 6.35
N ARG A 44 7.79 18.00 5.77
CA ARG A 44 7.18 19.00 4.90
C ARG A 44 6.31 19.94 5.72
N LYS A 45 6.43 21.24 5.44
CA LYS A 45 5.50 22.24 6.01
C LYS A 45 4.08 21.89 5.57
N LYS A 46 3.20 21.74 6.53
CA LYS A 46 1.78 21.42 6.31
C LYS A 46 0.93 22.66 6.57
N PRO A 47 0.05 23.06 5.65
CA PRO A 47 -0.89 24.15 5.91
C PRO A 47 -1.98 23.70 6.87
N THR A 48 -2.48 24.62 7.69
CA THR A 48 -3.70 24.40 8.47
C THR A 48 -4.91 24.80 7.65
N TYR A 49 -5.93 23.97 7.65
CA TYR A 49 -7.17 24.18 6.93
C TYR A 49 -8.31 24.47 7.93
N ASN A 50 -8.97 25.60 7.75
CA ASN A 50 -10.21 25.94 8.48
C ASN A 50 -11.38 25.50 7.60
N ILE A 51 -12.16 24.55 8.09
CA ILE A 51 -13.32 24.01 7.38
C ILE A 51 -14.56 24.79 7.83
N ASP A 52 -15.23 25.46 6.90
CA ASP A 52 -16.52 26.09 7.14
C ASP A 52 -17.61 25.01 7.18
N THR A 53 -18.05 24.69 8.39
CA THR A 53 -19.06 23.68 8.66
C THR A 53 -20.47 24.24 8.86
N LEU A 54 -20.62 25.57 8.98
CA LEU A 54 -21.86 26.22 9.41
C LEU A 54 -23.04 26.00 8.46
N LYS A 55 -22.78 25.80 7.17
CA LYS A 55 -23.82 25.57 6.15
C LYS A 55 -24.16 24.10 5.92
N TYR A 56 -23.53 23.19 6.67
CA TYR A 56 -23.74 21.75 6.53
C TYR A 56 -24.40 21.15 7.77
N ASP A 57 -25.33 20.24 7.53
CA ASP A 57 -25.98 19.49 8.60
C ASP A 57 -25.03 18.44 9.20
N LYS A 58 -24.13 17.89 8.35
CA LYS A 58 -23.06 16.96 8.78
C LYS A 58 -21.78 17.19 7.95
N THR A 59 -20.64 17.15 8.64
CA THR A 59 -19.32 17.19 8.01
C THR A 59 -18.55 15.95 8.40
N TYR A 60 -18.18 15.13 7.40
CA TYR A 60 -17.31 13.95 7.58
C TYR A 60 -15.92 14.25 7.07
N CYS A 61 -14.91 13.94 7.86
CA CYS A 61 -13.51 14.15 7.51
C CYS A 61 -12.73 12.84 7.63
N SER A 62 -12.14 12.38 6.53
CA SER A 62 -11.33 11.16 6.50
C SER A 62 -9.85 11.49 6.54
N VAL A 63 -9.15 11.01 7.57
CA VAL A 63 -7.71 11.15 7.79
C VAL A 63 -7.05 9.79 7.69
N ILE A 64 -6.15 9.61 6.71
CA ILE A 64 -5.47 8.32 6.46
C ILE A 64 -4.15 8.23 7.23
N PHE A 65 -3.38 9.32 7.29
CA PHE A 65 -2.06 9.35 7.92
C PHE A 65 -2.05 10.00 9.29
N ASP A 66 -1.39 9.34 10.24
CA ASP A 66 -1.26 9.81 11.62
C ASP A 66 -0.71 11.26 11.66
N GLY A 67 -1.23 12.09 12.57
CA GLY A 67 -0.81 13.47 12.79
C GLY A 67 -1.34 14.49 11.76
N ASN A 68 -2.02 14.08 10.70
CA ASN A 68 -2.62 15.05 9.76
C ASN A 68 -3.90 15.69 10.32
N ILE A 69 -4.53 15.08 11.30
CA ILE A 69 -5.70 15.65 11.99
C ILE A 69 -5.41 17.02 12.63
N ASP A 70 -4.18 17.23 13.12
CA ASP A 70 -3.78 18.46 13.80
C ASP A 70 -3.86 19.71 12.91
N TYR A 71 -3.86 19.50 11.60
CA TYR A 71 -3.93 20.56 10.58
C TYR A 71 -5.34 20.87 10.10
N ILE A 72 -6.37 20.25 10.71
CA ILE A 72 -7.77 20.46 10.36
C ILE A 72 -8.46 21.15 11.53
N LYS A 73 -9.10 22.28 11.26
CA LYS A 73 -9.85 23.07 12.22
C LYS A 73 -11.28 23.27 11.72
N GLY A 74 -12.24 23.22 12.62
CA GLY A 74 -13.67 23.41 12.38
C GLY A 74 -14.48 22.76 13.47
N ASP A 75 -15.72 23.20 13.65
CA ASP A 75 -16.61 22.68 14.66
C ASP A 75 -17.47 21.54 14.10
N ASN A 76 -17.92 20.62 14.97
CA ASN A 76 -18.86 19.55 14.63
C ASN A 76 -18.42 18.64 13.46
N ILE A 77 -17.10 18.38 13.34
CA ILE A 77 -16.54 17.48 12.33
C ILE A 77 -16.56 16.03 12.85
N ILE A 78 -17.14 15.12 12.07
CA ILE A 78 -17.13 13.68 12.32
C ILE A 78 -15.88 13.09 11.66
N PHE A 79 -14.87 12.77 12.46
CA PHE A 79 -13.62 12.23 11.97
C PHE A 79 -13.65 10.71 11.81
N GLY A 80 -13.01 10.23 10.76
CA GLY A 80 -12.76 8.82 10.48
C GLY A 80 -11.42 8.59 9.79
N GLY A 81 -11.14 7.33 9.45
CA GLY A 81 -9.91 6.93 8.78
C GLY A 81 -8.82 6.44 9.73
N THR A 82 -7.80 5.78 9.16
CA THR A 82 -6.74 5.08 9.90
C THR A 82 -5.85 6.02 10.71
N GLY A 83 -5.67 7.26 10.23
CA GLY A 83 -4.88 8.29 10.90
C GLY A 83 -5.63 8.98 12.05
N TYR A 84 -6.95 8.78 12.14
CA TYR A 84 -7.75 9.20 13.29
C TYR A 84 -7.86 8.09 14.34
N SER A 85 -8.43 6.94 13.93
CA SER A 85 -8.62 5.81 14.85
C SER A 85 -8.75 4.50 14.09
N LEU A 86 -8.09 3.45 14.58
CA LEU A 86 -8.26 2.09 14.06
C LEU A 86 -9.62 1.48 14.42
N LYS A 87 -10.30 2.01 15.44
CA LYS A 87 -11.58 1.49 15.95
C LYS A 87 -12.79 2.12 15.26
N THR A 88 -12.64 3.31 14.66
CA THR A 88 -13.74 3.98 13.94
C THR A 88 -14.07 3.21 12.68
N LYS A 89 -15.35 2.86 12.53
CA LYS A 89 -15.92 2.16 11.38
C LYS A 89 -17.15 2.91 10.89
N LEU A 90 -17.49 2.70 9.63
CA LEU A 90 -18.79 3.09 9.09
C LEU A 90 -19.87 2.15 9.64
N ASP A 91 -21.10 2.64 9.74
CA ASP A 91 -22.25 1.80 10.02
C ASP A 91 -22.41 0.75 8.92
N ASP A 92 -22.94 -0.43 9.26
CA ASP A 92 -23.03 -1.57 8.34
C ASP A 92 -23.81 -1.24 7.05
N GLU A 93 -24.85 -0.41 7.16
CA GLU A 93 -25.62 0.06 5.99
C GLU A 93 -24.74 0.85 5.01
N ILE A 94 -23.85 1.71 5.53
CA ILE A 94 -22.94 2.52 4.71
C ILE A 94 -21.78 1.66 4.23
N GLU A 95 -21.25 0.78 5.08
CA GLU A 95 -20.13 -0.10 4.73
C GLU A 95 -20.47 -1.03 3.54
N ASN A 96 -21.74 -1.41 3.39
CA ASN A 96 -22.24 -2.24 2.30
C ASN A 96 -22.66 -1.44 1.04
N CYS A 97 -22.57 -0.11 1.05
CA CYS A 97 -22.87 0.70 -0.11
C CYS A 97 -21.87 0.53 -1.25
N GLN A 98 -22.34 0.82 -2.46
CA GLN A 98 -21.49 0.99 -3.63
C GLN A 98 -20.62 2.24 -3.49
N LEU A 99 -19.59 2.35 -4.33
CA LEU A 99 -18.68 3.50 -4.34
C LEU A 99 -19.18 4.55 -5.33
N ASP A 100 -19.38 5.75 -4.85
CA ASP A 100 -19.63 6.91 -5.72
C ASP A 100 -18.31 7.55 -6.14
N TYR A 101 -17.86 7.23 -7.33
CA TYR A 101 -16.63 7.80 -7.91
C TYR A 101 -16.82 9.22 -8.47
N SER A 102 -18.03 9.78 -8.47
CA SER A 102 -18.25 11.15 -8.93
C SER A 102 -17.48 12.20 -8.11
N LEU A 103 -17.11 11.86 -6.87
CA LEU A 103 -16.23 12.68 -6.04
C LEU A 103 -14.82 12.87 -6.64
N TYR A 104 -14.38 11.96 -7.52
CA TYR A 104 -13.05 11.90 -8.11
C TYR A 104 -13.16 11.76 -9.63
N SER A 105 -13.61 12.82 -10.31
CA SER A 105 -13.96 12.81 -11.73
C SER A 105 -12.85 12.31 -12.65
N GLU A 106 -11.59 12.56 -12.31
CA GLU A 106 -10.42 12.12 -13.10
C GLU A 106 -10.06 10.63 -12.86
N ASN A 107 -10.73 9.96 -11.92
CA ASN A 107 -10.44 8.58 -11.63
C ASN A 107 -11.10 7.64 -12.62
N ASN A 108 -10.30 6.71 -13.18
CA ASN A 108 -10.75 5.69 -14.12
C ASN A 108 -10.42 4.25 -13.65
N ILE A 109 -10.19 4.07 -12.36
CA ILE A 109 -9.84 2.80 -11.73
C ILE A 109 -10.83 2.52 -10.61
N SER A 110 -11.35 1.30 -10.54
CA SER A 110 -12.11 0.82 -9.39
C SER A 110 -11.17 0.43 -8.25
N TYR A 111 -11.60 0.68 -7.03
CA TYR A 111 -10.89 0.26 -5.81
C TYR A 111 -11.86 -0.48 -4.91
N GLY A 112 -11.38 -1.48 -4.16
CA GLY A 112 -12.22 -2.20 -3.20
C GLY A 112 -11.50 -3.35 -2.54
N PHE A 113 -12.21 -3.97 -1.62
CA PHE A 113 -11.77 -5.15 -0.87
C PHE A 113 -12.72 -6.31 -1.20
N ILE A 114 -12.21 -7.40 -1.74
CA ILE A 114 -12.94 -8.68 -1.77
C ILE A 114 -12.87 -9.29 -0.37
N THR A 115 -11.67 -9.21 0.24
CA THR A 115 -11.41 -9.72 1.58
C THR A 115 -10.85 -8.64 2.49
N ARG A 116 -11.11 -8.76 3.79
CA ARG A 116 -10.46 -7.97 4.84
C ARG A 116 -9.83 -8.89 5.87
N GLY A 117 -8.78 -8.39 6.54
CA GLY A 117 -8.06 -9.11 7.57
C GLY A 117 -6.91 -9.95 7.02
N CYS A 118 -6.18 -10.60 7.92
CA CYS A 118 -5.02 -11.41 7.58
C CYS A 118 -4.80 -12.51 8.63
N ILE A 119 -4.23 -13.65 8.21
CA ILE A 119 -3.80 -14.73 9.11
C ILE A 119 -2.48 -14.40 9.81
N ARG A 120 -1.74 -13.37 9.34
CA ARG A 120 -0.44 -13.01 9.88
C ARG A 120 -0.57 -11.96 10.98
N LYS A 121 0.35 -12.01 11.93
CA LYS A 121 0.47 -11.04 13.04
C LYS A 121 1.83 -10.34 12.96
N CYS A 122 2.12 -9.70 11.81
CA CYS A 122 3.37 -8.97 11.62
C CYS A 122 3.43 -7.78 12.60
N LYS A 123 4.53 -7.64 13.34
CA LYS A 123 4.68 -6.66 14.44
C LYS A 123 4.47 -5.19 14.01
N PHE A 124 4.77 -4.87 12.74
CA PHE A 124 4.63 -3.53 12.17
C PHE A 124 3.27 -3.27 11.50
N CYS A 125 2.43 -4.30 11.38
CA CYS A 125 1.21 -4.25 10.58
C CYS A 125 0.00 -3.91 11.45
N LYS A 126 -0.78 -2.90 11.04
CA LYS A 126 -2.03 -2.49 11.71
C LYS A 126 -3.22 -3.38 11.34
N VAL A 127 -3.10 -4.26 10.33
CA VAL A 127 -4.22 -5.08 9.84
C VAL A 127 -4.81 -6.00 10.90
N PRO A 128 -4.04 -6.73 11.71
CA PRO A 128 -4.62 -7.61 12.74
C PRO A 128 -5.48 -6.85 13.75
N GLU A 129 -5.09 -5.64 14.14
CA GLU A 129 -5.83 -4.80 15.07
C GLU A 129 -7.09 -4.20 14.43
N LYS A 130 -6.96 -3.67 13.20
CA LYS A 130 -8.03 -2.95 12.51
C LYS A 130 -9.06 -3.88 11.89
N GLU A 131 -8.61 -4.92 11.19
CA GLU A 131 -9.43 -5.74 10.30
C GLU A 131 -9.70 -7.15 10.88
N GLY A 132 -8.85 -7.61 11.81
CA GLY A 132 -8.95 -8.93 12.41
C GLY A 132 -8.52 -10.06 11.49
N TYR A 133 -9.17 -11.23 11.63
CA TYR A 133 -8.88 -12.42 10.83
C TYR A 133 -9.45 -12.28 9.42
N ILE A 134 -8.86 -13.03 8.46
CA ILE A 134 -9.29 -13.01 7.06
C ILE A 134 -10.75 -13.45 6.89
N ARG A 135 -11.51 -12.69 6.12
CA ARG A 135 -12.88 -13.00 5.73
C ARG A 135 -13.24 -12.33 4.42
N GLN A 136 -14.13 -12.92 3.66
CA GLN A 136 -14.72 -12.28 2.50
C GLN A 136 -15.72 -11.21 2.94
N VAL A 137 -15.69 -10.06 2.29
CA VAL A 137 -16.56 -8.92 2.60
C VAL A 137 -17.30 -8.40 1.37
N ASN A 138 -16.89 -8.80 0.17
CA ASN A 138 -17.52 -8.33 -1.06
C ASN A 138 -17.32 -9.32 -2.21
N THR A 139 -17.98 -9.06 -3.33
CA THR A 139 -17.82 -9.77 -4.59
C THR A 139 -17.11 -8.90 -5.62
N ILE A 140 -16.55 -9.53 -6.66
CA ILE A 140 -15.91 -8.84 -7.77
C ILE A 140 -16.90 -7.88 -8.44
N ASP A 141 -18.12 -8.32 -8.72
CA ASP A 141 -19.14 -7.56 -9.43
C ASP A 141 -19.59 -6.30 -8.66
N ASN A 142 -19.55 -6.35 -7.34
CA ASN A 142 -19.86 -5.18 -6.52
C ASN A 142 -18.75 -4.13 -6.49
N ILE A 143 -17.51 -4.49 -6.83
CA ILE A 143 -16.35 -3.61 -6.79
C ILE A 143 -16.08 -2.98 -8.17
N VAL A 144 -16.17 -3.78 -9.24
CA VAL A 144 -15.76 -3.37 -10.58
C VAL A 144 -16.79 -2.42 -11.20
N ARG A 145 -16.35 -1.17 -11.46
CA ARG A 145 -17.11 -0.10 -12.11
C ARG A 145 -16.38 0.53 -13.29
N HIS A 146 -15.07 0.25 -13.41
CA HIS A 146 -14.20 0.73 -14.47
C HIS A 146 -13.50 -0.46 -15.14
N GLU A 147 -12.89 -0.24 -16.30
CA GLU A 147 -12.11 -1.26 -17.02
C GLU A 147 -10.97 -1.86 -16.19
N LYS A 148 -10.42 -1.05 -15.27
CA LYS A 148 -9.32 -1.46 -14.40
C LYS A 148 -9.75 -1.45 -12.94
N VAL A 149 -9.24 -2.40 -12.17
CA VAL A 149 -9.49 -2.44 -10.72
C VAL A 149 -8.20 -2.71 -9.94
N LYS A 150 -8.07 -2.05 -8.80
CA LYS A 150 -7.04 -2.34 -7.80
C LYS A 150 -7.69 -2.83 -6.53
N PHE A 151 -7.53 -4.11 -6.27
CA PHE A 151 -7.98 -4.72 -5.02
C PHE A 151 -7.03 -4.34 -3.89
N LEU A 152 -7.61 -3.92 -2.77
CA LEU A 152 -6.89 -3.48 -1.59
C LEU A 152 -6.80 -4.57 -0.52
N ASP A 153 -7.03 -5.81 -0.92
CA ASP A 153 -7.01 -7.00 -0.07
C ASP A 153 -5.69 -7.14 0.67
N ASN A 154 -5.77 -7.43 1.96
CA ASN A 154 -4.58 -7.55 2.80
C ASN A 154 -3.81 -8.86 2.55
N ASN A 155 -4.51 -9.96 2.25
CA ASN A 155 -3.90 -11.25 1.97
C ASN A 155 -4.91 -12.23 1.36
N ILE A 156 -5.31 -12.04 0.12
CA ILE A 156 -6.37 -12.84 -0.51
C ILE A 156 -6.05 -14.34 -0.56
N LEU A 157 -4.77 -14.71 -0.75
CA LEU A 157 -4.36 -16.12 -0.79
C LEU A 157 -4.59 -16.87 0.53
N ALA A 158 -4.86 -16.16 1.63
CA ALA A 158 -5.18 -16.77 2.91
C ALA A 158 -6.66 -17.13 3.07
N LEU A 159 -7.53 -16.69 2.15
CA LEU A 159 -8.94 -17.07 2.17
C LEU A 159 -9.10 -18.53 1.70
N PRO A 160 -9.88 -19.39 2.37
CA PRO A 160 -10.04 -20.80 1.96
C PRO A 160 -10.48 -20.98 0.52
N ASN A 161 -11.45 -20.19 0.06
CA ASN A 161 -11.98 -20.25 -1.31
C ASN A 161 -11.32 -19.23 -2.27
N HIS A 162 -10.06 -18.85 -2.04
CA HIS A 162 -9.34 -17.89 -2.90
C HIS A 162 -9.22 -18.35 -4.35
N LEU A 163 -9.13 -19.68 -4.60
CA LEU A 163 -9.04 -20.23 -5.94
C LEU A 163 -10.28 -19.91 -6.79
N GLU A 164 -11.48 -20.04 -6.21
CA GLU A 164 -12.74 -19.70 -6.89
C GLU A 164 -12.75 -18.23 -7.32
N ILE A 165 -12.26 -17.33 -6.45
CA ILE A 165 -12.18 -15.90 -6.75
C ILE A 165 -11.15 -15.62 -7.84
N LEU A 166 -9.98 -16.27 -7.79
CA LEU A 166 -8.96 -16.11 -8.84
C LEU A 166 -9.43 -16.64 -10.18
N GLU A 167 -10.13 -17.80 -10.19
CA GLU A 167 -10.74 -18.35 -11.40
C GLU A 167 -11.81 -17.41 -12.00
N GLU A 168 -12.65 -16.83 -11.16
CA GLU A 168 -13.64 -15.83 -11.60
C GLU A 168 -12.96 -14.62 -12.25
N LEU A 169 -11.86 -14.10 -11.66
CA LEU A 169 -11.08 -13.02 -12.25
C LEU A 169 -10.46 -13.39 -13.60
N ALA A 170 -9.97 -14.63 -13.74
CA ALA A 170 -9.42 -15.15 -14.99
C ALA A 170 -10.50 -15.29 -16.08
N GLN A 171 -11.64 -15.89 -15.76
CA GLN A 171 -12.77 -16.07 -16.68
C GLN A 171 -13.34 -14.75 -17.17
N LYS A 172 -13.53 -13.79 -16.25
CA LYS A 172 -14.04 -12.45 -16.57
C LYS A 172 -12.99 -11.55 -17.25
N ARG A 173 -11.73 -11.98 -17.34
CA ARG A 173 -10.62 -11.23 -17.95
C ARG A 173 -10.46 -9.80 -17.41
N ILE A 174 -10.78 -9.60 -16.15
CA ILE A 174 -10.73 -8.28 -15.50
C ILE A 174 -9.27 -7.81 -15.40
N LYS A 175 -8.99 -6.61 -15.88
CA LYS A 175 -7.68 -5.96 -15.70
C LYS A 175 -7.52 -5.50 -14.26
N HIS A 176 -6.70 -6.20 -13.48
CA HIS A 176 -6.61 -5.94 -12.05
C HIS A 176 -5.20 -6.04 -11.47
N GLN A 177 -5.08 -5.61 -10.23
CA GLN A 177 -3.89 -5.75 -9.39
C GLN A 177 -4.29 -5.91 -7.93
N PHE A 178 -3.64 -6.81 -7.20
CA PHE A 178 -3.68 -6.85 -5.73
C PHE A 178 -2.65 -5.86 -5.19
N ASN A 179 -3.13 -4.67 -4.80
CA ASN A 179 -2.27 -3.52 -4.53
C ASN A 179 -1.47 -3.63 -3.22
N GLN A 180 -1.96 -4.41 -2.23
CA GLN A 180 -1.27 -4.64 -0.96
C GLN A 180 -0.32 -5.86 -1.01
N GLY A 181 -0.32 -6.56 -2.15
CA GLY A 181 0.52 -7.72 -2.39
C GLY A 181 -0.10 -9.04 -1.94
N LEU A 182 0.57 -10.11 -2.33
CA LEU A 182 0.22 -11.50 -2.05
C LEU A 182 1.24 -12.09 -1.07
N ASP A 183 0.83 -13.04 -0.24
CA ASP A 183 1.75 -13.78 0.63
C ASP A 183 2.38 -14.95 -0.15
N ILE A 184 3.62 -14.77 -0.60
CA ILE A 184 4.33 -15.77 -1.40
C ILE A 184 4.43 -17.14 -0.70
N ARG A 185 4.39 -17.19 0.63
CA ARG A 185 4.45 -18.43 1.42
C ARG A 185 3.21 -19.32 1.23
N LEU A 186 2.12 -18.74 0.74
CA LEU A 186 0.86 -19.42 0.45
C LEU A 186 0.74 -19.86 -1.02
N LEU A 187 1.77 -19.62 -1.83
CA LEU A 187 1.77 -20.11 -3.21
C LEU A 187 1.82 -21.64 -3.24
N THR A 188 0.96 -22.19 -4.11
CA THR A 188 0.93 -23.60 -4.49
C THR A 188 1.05 -23.69 -6.02
N GLU A 189 1.25 -24.87 -6.57
CA GLU A 189 1.22 -25.07 -8.01
C GLU A 189 -0.12 -24.65 -8.60
N GLU A 190 -1.21 -25.04 -7.93
CA GLU A 190 -2.58 -24.76 -8.36
C GLU A 190 -2.87 -23.25 -8.43
N ASN A 191 -2.65 -22.49 -7.34
CA ASN A 191 -2.91 -21.05 -7.39
C ASN A 191 -1.93 -20.29 -8.28
N SER A 192 -0.69 -20.78 -8.45
CA SER A 192 0.27 -20.22 -9.42
C SER A 192 -0.19 -20.40 -10.86
N GLU A 193 -0.77 -21.54 -11.20
CA GLU A 193 -1.35 -21.77 -12.52
C GLU A 193 -2.48 -20.78 -12.81
N VAL A 194 -3.41 -20.59 -11.87
CA VAL A 194 -4.48 -19.59 -12.02
C VAL A 194 -3.92 -18.20 -12.16
N LEU A 195 -2.95 -17.80 -11.31
CA LEU A 195 -2.29 -16.50 -11.40
C LEU A 195 -1.67 -16.26 -12.79
N SER A 196 -1.15 -17.30 -13.45
CA SER A 196 -0.54 -17.17 -14.79
C SER A 196 -1.53 -16.76 -15.88
N ARG A 197 -2.82 -17.01 -15.68
CA ARG A 197 -3.92 -16.71 -16.61
C ARG A 197 -4.60 -15.38 -16.35
N LEU A 198 -4.24 -14.70 -15.25
CA LEU A 198 -4.85 -13.43 -14.87
C LEU A 198 -4.43 -12.29 -15.80
N ASN A 199 -5.36 -11.39 -16.08
CA ASN A 199 -5.08 -10.13 -16.77
C ASN A 199 -4.52 -9.10 -15.77
N TYR A 200 -3.26 -9.28 -15.37
CA TYR A 200 -2.64 -8.49 -14.31
C TYR A 200 -2.06 -7.17 -14.84
N LEU A 201 -2.31 -6.06 -14.15
CA LEU A 201 -2.00 -4.71 -14.66
C LEU A 201 -0.51 -4.35 -14.66
N GLN A 202 0.24 -4.81 -13.67
CA GLN A 202 1.64 -4.44 -13.46
C GLN A 202 2.44 -5.65 -12.96
N GLU A 203 3.44 -5.43 -12.13
CA GLU A 203 4.17 -6.51 -11.49
C GLU A 203 3.30 -7.22 -10.44
N TYR A 204 3.47 -8.54 -10.32
CA TYR A 204 2.94 -9.27 -9.17
C TYR A 204 3.67 -8.82 -7.91
N ILE A 205 2.92 -8.42 -6.89
CA ILE A 205 3.47 -7.86 -5.66
C ILE A 205 3.43 -8.93 -4.57
N PHE A 206 4.57 -9.11 -3.90
CA PHE A 206 4.74 -9.97 -2.72
C PHE A 206 5.41 -9.20 -1.59
N ALA A 207 5.60 -9.85 -0.42
CA ALA A 207 6.32 -9.26 0.70
C ALA A 207 7.57 -10.09 1.06
N PHE A 208 8.67 -9.41 1.41
CA PHE A 208 9.90 -9.98 1.94
C PHE A 208 10.38 -9.19 3.16
N ASP A 209 9.70 -9.36 4.28
CA ASP A 209 9.88 -8.53 5.48
C ASP A 209 10.95 -9.08 6.45
N SER A 210 11.36 -10.34 6.33
CA SER A 210 12.40 -10.95 7.15
C SER A 210 13.32 -11.82 6.32
N TRP A 211 14.63 -11.74 6.60
CA TRP A 211 15.63 -12.62 5.98
C TRP A 211 15.39 -14.11 6.22
N SER A 212 14.75 -14.45 7.34
CA SER A 212 14.36 -15.84 7.65
C SER A 212 13.45 -16.49 6.60
N TYR A 213 12.78 -15.69 5.75
CA TYR A 213 11.93 -16.20 4.67
C TYR A 213 12.69 -16.49 3.37
N LYS A 214 14.02 -16.26 3.32
CA LYS A 214 14.81 -16.46 2.11
C LYS A 214 14.57 -17.81 1.45
N ASN A 215 14.71 -18.90 2.19
CA ASN A 215 14.64 -20.26 1.63
C ASN A 215 13.22 -20.58 1.08
N ILE A 216 12.17 -20.20 1.81
CA ILE A 216 10.81 -20.41 1.32
C ILE A 216 10.52 -19.54 0.10
N ILE A 217 11.01 -18.30 0.06
CA ILE A 217 10.83 -17.43 -1.12
C ILE A 217 11.57 -18.03 -2.31
N GLU A 218 12.80 -18.51 -2.14
CA GLU A 218 13.57 -19.15 -3.21
C GLU A 218 12.89 -20.39 -3.79
N GLU A 219 12.29 -21.20 -2.92
CA GLU A 219 11.46 -22.35 -3.32
C GLU A 219 10.24 -21.90 -4.13
N LYS A 220 9.46 -20.93 -3.59
CA LYS A 220 8.22 -20.46 -4.22
C LYS A 220 8.44 -19.68 -5.52
N LEU A 221 9.57 -19.05 -5.69
CA LEU A 221 9.96 -18.42 -6.97
C LEU A 221 10.02 -19.44 -8.12
N LYS A 222 10.25 -20.72 -7.85
CA LYS A 222 10.22 -21.77 -8.86
C LYS A 222 8.82 -21.97 -9.46
N LEU A 223 7.77 -21.68 -8.70
CA LEU A 223 6.38 -21.71 -9.17
C LEU A 223 6.02 -20.52 -10.06
N LEU A 224 6.82 -19.46 -10.05
CA LEU A 224 6.58 -18.21 -10.80
C LEU A 224 7.48 -18.05 -12.04
N LYS A 225 8.03 -19.16 -12.57
CA LYS A 225 8.93 -19.13 -13.75
C LYS A 225 8.27 -18.58 -15.02
N TRP A 226 6.95 -18.59 -15.08
CA TRP A 226 6.17 -17.98 -16.16
C TRP A 226 6.18 -16.44 -16.11
N VAL A 227 6.55 -15.83 -14.98
CA VAL A 227 6.68 -14.38 -14.88
C VAL A 227 7.99 -13.94 -15.53
N ARG A 228 7.92 -12.94 -16.41
CA ARG A 228 9.13 -12.36 -17.03
C ARG A 228 10.08 -11.75 -16.00
N ASN A 229 11.34 -11.66 -16.33
CA ASN A 229 12.33 -10.93 -15.54
C ASN A 229 11.82 -9.52 -15.18
N TRP A 230 11.94 -9.16 -13.90
CA TRP A 230 11.47 -7.89 -13.35
C TRP A 230 9.94 -7.71 -13.34
N GLY A 231 9.19 -8.79 -13.56
CA GLY A 231 7.73 -8.83 -13.44
C GLY A 231 7.23 -9.12 -12.03
N LEU A 232 8.14 -9.40 -11.09
CA LEU A 232 7.85 -9.56 -9.66
C LEU A 232 8.37 -8.36 -8.89
N LYS A 233 7.56 -7.86 -7.96
CA LYS A 233 7.91 -6.78 -7.02
C LYS A 233 7.75 -7.27 -5.60
N PHE A 234 8.67 -6.93 -4.73
CA PHE A 234 8.62 -7.30 -3.33
C PHE A 234 8.62 -6.07 -2.44
N PHE A 235 7.62 -5.95 -1.59
CA PHE A 235 7.63 -5.01 -0.48
C PHE A 235 8.70 -5.47 0.52
N VAL A 236 9.60 -4.57 0.86
CA VAL A 236 10.70 -4.78 1.80
C VAL A 236 10.56 -3.75 2.91
N TYR A 237 9.92 -4.13 4.00
CA TYR A 237 9.79 -3.25 5.17
C TYR A 237 11.13 -3.09 5.86
N VAL A 238 11.48 -1.86 6.24
CA VAL A 238 12.70 -1.51 6.96
C VAL A 238 12.41 -0.60 8.14
N HIS A 239 13.07 -0.90 9.27
CA HIS A 239 12.94 -0.19 10.53
C HIS A 239 14.31 -0.07 11.20
N PRO A 240 14.63 1.02 11.96
CA PRO A 240 15.94 1.20 12.59
C PRO A 240 16.37 0.08 13.54
N ASN A 241 15.40 -0.61 14.17
CA ASN A 241 15.68 -1.74 15.06
C ASN A 241 15.94 -3.06 14.32
N MET A 242 15.83 -3.08 12.98
CA MET A 242 16.20 -4.23 12.16
C MET A 242 17.68 -4.14 11.81
N LYS A 243 18.34 -5.28 11.65
CA LYS A 243 19.72 -5.31 11.16
C LYS A 243 19.77 -4.78 9.73
N ILE A 244 20.64 -3.80 9.47
CA ILE A 244 20.81 -3.21 8.14
C ILE A 244 21.29 -4.28 7.15
N GLU A 245 22.12 -5.22 7.61
CA GLU A 245 22.60 -6.35 6.84
C GLU A 245 21.44 -7.14 6.22
N GLU A 246 20.39 -7.45 7.00
CA GLU A 246 19.21 -8.16 6.47
C GLU A 246 18.50 -7.36 5.37
N THR A 247 18.49 -6.03 5.48
CA THR A 247 17.92 -5.17 4.44
C THR A 247 18.73 -5.24 3.15
N VAL A 248 20.06 -5.14 3.24
CA VAL A 248 20.95 -5.22 2.09
C VAL A 248 20.86 -6.60 1.43
N HIS A 249 20.89 -7.67 2.23
CA HIS A 249 20.80 -9.05 1.71
C HIS A 249 19.44 -9.32 1.02
N ARG A 250 18.33 -8.84 1.56
CA ARG A 250 17.02 -8.97 0.89
C ARG A 250 17.00 -8.26 -0.46
N ILE A 251 17.57 -7.06 -0.54
CA ILE A 251 17.61 -6.28 -1.79
C ILE A 251 18.49 -6.98 -2.83
N GLU A 252 19.70 -7.41 -2.48
CA GLU A 252 20.60 -8.09 -3.44
C GLU A 252 20.03 -9.46 -3.85
N PHE A 253 19.47 -10.23 -2.92
CA PHE A 253 18.76 -11.47 -3.23
C PHE A 253 17.69 -11.28 -4.31
N LEU A 254 16.86 -10.22 -4.19
CA LEU A 254 15.83 -9.89 -5.16
C LEU A 254 16.43 -9.45 -6.50
N LYS A 255 17.46 -8.62 -6.46
CA LYS A 255 18.12 -8.10 -7.65
C LYS A 255 18.80 -9.21 -8.47
N GLU A 256 19.50 -10.15 -7.84
CA GLU A 256 20.10 -11.33 -8.48
C GLU A 256 19.05 -12.17 -9.21
N ARG A 257 17.85 -12.27 -8.64
CA ARG A 257 16.72 -13.01 -9.22
C ARG A 257 15.84 -12.18 -10.16
N LYS A 258 16.32 -10.98 -10.53
CA LYS A 258 15.61 -10.04 -11.40
C LYS A 258 14.20 -9.73 -10.92
N CYS A 259 14.04 -9.59 -9.60
CA CYS A 259 12.85 -9.11 -8.92
C CYS A 259 13.06 -7.65 -8.47
N LEU A 260 12.00 -6.85 -8.46
CA LEU A 260 12.04 -5.46 -8.03
C LEU A 260 11.81 -5.37 -6.51
N PRO A 261 12.71 -4.80 -5.71
CA PRO A 261 12.37 -4.40 -4.36
C PRO A 261 11.53 -3.13 -4.38
N TYR A 262 10.68 -2.99 -3.39
CA TYR A 262 10.03 -1.73 -3.02
C TYR A 262 10.24 -1.51 -1.52
N ILE A 263 11.16 -0.64 -1.18
CA ILE A 263 11.63 -0.42 0.18
C ILE A 263 10.64 0.51 0.90
N MET A 264 9.95 -0.05 1.89
CA MET A 264 8.97 0.64 2.72
C MET A 264 9.64 1.03 4.03
N ARG A 265 10.03 2.31 4.14
CA ARG A 265 10.66 2.84 5.34
C ARG A 265 9.64 3.14 6.42
N ASP A 266 9.86 2.59 7.60
CA ASP A 266 9.13 3.04 8.79
C ASP A 266 9.42 4.53 9.07
N ILE A 267 8.45 5.22 9.68
CA ILE A 267 8.58 6.63 10.00
C ILE A 267 9.77 6.90 10.95
N SER A 268 10.10 5.95 11.82
CA SER A 268 11.24 6.03 12.74
C SER A 268 12.60 6.09 12.02
N CYS A 269 12.69 5.65 10.76
CA CYS A 269 13.91 5.78 9.97
C CYS A 269 14.33 7.24 9.77
N TRP A 270 13.39 8.19 9.82
CA TRP A 270 13.65 9.61 9.61
C TRP A 270 14.49 10.24 10.73
N ASN A 271 14.37 9.73 11.95
CA ASN A 271 15.07 10.22 13.13
C ASN A 271 16.24 9.31 13.53
N SER A 272 16.59 8.32 12.71
CA SER A 272 17.69 7.41 12.99
C SER A 272 19.05 7.99 12.56
N GLU A 273 20.13 7.53 13.18
CA GLU A 273 21.52 7.88 12.80
C GLU A 273 21.86 7.46 11.33
N ASN A 274 21.11 6.48 10.79
CA ASN A 274 21.26 5.95 9.45
C ASN A 274 20.18 6.48 8.48
N ASN A 275 19.52 7.59 8.81
CA ASN A 275 18.49 8.19 7.95
C ASN A 275 18.97 8.37 6.50
N ASP A 276 20.18 8.90 6.30
CA ASP A 276 20.76 9.11 4.98
C ASP A 276 20.81 7.81 4.18
N PHE A 277 21.23 6.71 4.82
CA PHE A 277 21.26 5.40 4.20
C PHE A 277 19.85 4.93 3.82
N TYR A 278 18.87 5.04 4.73
CA TYR A 278 17.49 4.62 4.45
C TYR A 278 16.85 5.45 3.35
N VAL A 279 17.14 6.74 3.27
CA VAL A 279 16.69 7.62 2.18
C VAL A 279 17.27 7.18 0.85
N ASP A 280 18.58 6.94 0.81
CA ASP A 280 19.28 6.66 -0.45
C ASP A 280 19.02 5.24 -0.97
N ILE A 281 18.98 4.24 -0.08
CA ILE A 281 18.68 2.86 -0.47
C ILE A 281 17.25 2.75 -1.03
N ALA A 282 16.27 3.45 -0.42
CA ALA A 282 14.91 3.48 -0.94
C ALA A 282 14.82 4.26 -2.26
N ALA A 283 15.53 5.39 -2.39
CA ALA A 283 15.53 6.15 -3.63
C ALA A 283 16.15 5.39 -4.80
N TRP A 284 17.12 4.51 -4.54
CA TRP A 284 17.72 3.63 -5.55
C TRP A 284 16.83 2.43 -5.84
N GLY A 285 16.42 1.69 -4.80
CA GLY A 285 15.70 0.42 -4.91
C GLY A 285 14.28 0.58 -5.47
N ASN A 286 13.59 1.68 -5.13
CA ASN A 286 12.21 1.91 -5.56
C ASN A 286 12.08 2.44 -7.00
N GLN A 287 13.21 2.68 -7.68
CA GLN A 287 13.22 3.11 -9.07
C GLN A 287 13.75 1.99 -9.98
N PRO A 288 12.87 1.29 -10.72
CA PRO A 288 13.27 0.16 -11.58
C PRO A 288 14.40 0.48 -12.56
N ASN A 289 14.42 1.71 -13.10
CA ASN A 289 15.45 2.13 -14.04
C ASN A 289 16.82 2.32 -13.38
N LEU A 290 16.87 2.60 -12.09
CA LEU A 290 18.12 2.79 -11.36
C LEU A 290 18.68 1.45 -10.87
N ILE A 291 17.88 0.66 -10.16
CA ILE A 291 18.34 -0.62 -9.59
C ILE A 291 18.77 -1.64 -10.67
N LYS A 292 18.12 -1.62 -11.84
CA LYS A 292 18.46 -2.49 -12.97
C LYS A 292 19.77 -2.13 -13.65
N LYS A 293 20.17 -0.85 -13.64
CA LYS A 293 21.22 -0.32 -14.52
C LYS A 293 22.50 0.07 -13.80
N MET A 294 22.46 0.28 -12.48
CA MET A 294 23.63 0.76 -11.74
C MET A 294 23.72 0.17 -10.34
N SER A 295 24.94 0.11 -9.83
CA SER A 295 25.21 -0.23 -8.44
C SER A 295 24.75 0.89 -7.49
N PHE A 296 24.62 0.56 -6.21
CA PHE A 296 24.25 1.56 -5.20
C PHE A 296 25.30 2.69 -5.10
N ARG A 297 26.61 2.37 -5.19
CA ARG A 297 27.70 3.37 -5.18
C ARG A 297 27.63 4.32 -6.38
N GLU A 298 27.36 3.81 -7.57
CA GLU A 298 27.20 4.66 -8.77
C GLU A 298 25.99 5.58 -8.63
N PHE A 299 24.87 5.07 -8.09
CA PHE A 299 23.71 5.87 -7.79
C PHE A 299 24.02 7.01 -6.81
N LEU A 300 24.71 6.72 -5.70
CA LEU A 300 25.11 7.73 -4.71
C LEU A 300 25.95 8.85 -5.34
N ARG A 301 26.94 8.47 -6.17
CA ARG A 301 27.80 9.44 -6.88
C ARG A 301 27.03 10.34 -7.84
N LYS A 302 25.98 9.83 -8.49
CA LYS A 302 25.13 10.61 -9.39
C LYS A 302 24.17 11.51 -8.62
N ARG A 303 23.74 11.09 -7.44
CA ARG A 303 22.73 11.78 -6.64
C ARG A 303 23.31 12.91 -5.78
N HIS A 304 24.50 12.71 -5.23
CA HIS A 304 25.09 13.60 -4.24
C HIS A 304 26.42 14.19 -4.67
N LYS A 305 26.69 15.44 -4.23
CA LYS A 305 28.00 16.08 -4.30
C LYS A 305 28.81 15.90 -3.02
N ASN A 306 28.15 15.62 -1.89
CA ASN A 306 28.78 15.40 -0.58
C ASN A 306 29.50 14.06 -0.56
N LYS A 307 30.84 14.08 -0.58
CA LYS A 307 31.69 12.89 -0.60
C LYS A 307 31.56 12.05 0.67
N ASP A 308 31.44 12.69 1.84
CA ASP A 308 31.34 11.99 3.13
C ASP A 308 30.07 11.16 3.21
N ARG A 309 28.93 11.71 2.76
CA ARG A 309 27.67 10.97 2.65
C ARG A 309 27.78 9.80 1.70
N ILE A 310 28.40 10.01 0.52
CA ILE A 310 28.59 8.96 -0.48
C ILE A 310 29.40 7.80 0.11
N GLU A 311 30.55 8.10 0.72
CA GLU A 311 31.42 7.07 1.27
C GLU A 311 30.81 6.39 2.50
N LYS A 312 30.16 7.13 3.39
CA LYS A 312 29.44 6.57 4.56
C LYS A 312 28.37 5.57 4.13
N CYS A 313 27.49 5.96 3.22
CA CYS A 313 26.40 5.09 2.76
C CYS A 313 26.89 3.91 1.93
N ALA A 314 27.88 4.13 1.06
CA ALA A 314 28.47 3.06 0.26
C ALA A 314 29.22 2.05 1.15
N LYS A 315 30.04 2.54 2.10
CA LYS A 315 30.77 1.68 3.04
C LYS A 315 29.81 0.80 3.83
N LEU A 316 28.75 1.40 4.42
CA LEU A 316 27.74 0.65 5.18
C LEU A 316 27.08 -0.43 4.32
N TYR A 317 26.71 -0.13 3.07
CA TYR A 317 26.09 -1.09 2.16
C TYR A 317 27.01 -2.28 1.87
N TYR A 318 28.27 -2.03 1.48
CA TYR A 318 29.20 -3.09 1.08
C TYR A 318 29.74 -3.88 2.27
N GLU A 319 29.93 -3.26 3.43
CA GLU A 319 30.26 -3.98 4.67
C GLU A 319 29.14 -4.96 5.05
N CYS A 320 27.87 -4.54 4.92
CA CYS A 320 26.73 -5.40 5.16
C CYS A 320 26.64 -6.53 4.12
N LEU A 321 26.90 -6.24 2.84
CA LEU A 321 26.81 -7.21 1.75
C LEU A 321 27.81 -8.37 1.92
N TYR A 322 29.02 -8.08 2.40
CA TYR A 322 30.09 -9.07 2.56
C TYR A 322 30.13 -9.73 3.94
N LYS A 323 29.29 -9.34 4.89
CA LYS A 323 29.10 -10.09 6.13
C LYS A 323 28.38 -11.40 5.82
N CYS A 324 29.08 -12.53 6.01
CA CYS A 324 28.44 -13.85 5.98
C CYS A 324 27.54 -14.04 7.19
N TYR A 325 26.34 -14.56 6.98
CA TYR A 325 25.50 -15.12 8.04
C TYR A 325 25.78 -16.59 8.25
#